data_ec4469e8eea73244805eda5079acd96f
#
_entry.id   ec4469e8eea73244805eda5079acd96f
#
_cell.length_a   1.000
_cell.length_b   1.000
_cell.length_c   1.000
_cell.angle_alpha   90.00
_cell.angle_beta   90.00
_cell.angle_gamma   90.00
#
_symmetry.space_group_name_H-M   'P 1'
#
loop_
_entity.id
_entity.type
_entity.pdbx_description
1 polymer ?
#
loop_
_entity_poly.entity_id
_entity_poly.type
_entity_poly.pdbx_seq_one_letter_code
_entity_poly.pdbx_strand_id
1 'polypeptide(L)'
;MKRRTFIGTSVAATLASKVSWAAMPKQVSPIGVQLYTVRDAMKTDFEGTIAKVAAIGYKELEFAGYFNHSPKDIRAILDKNGLTAPSCHVPYTTLEKSWPEAREAAHTIGHKLIVNPWIDAEQRKSPDGWKKAAELFNKSGEAAQKAGIQFAYHNHTFEFQPAESLGGKLPYDYLLATCDKNLVKMELDLCWISVAGKDPIAYFNNNPGRFPAVHVKDIKQLPKPEDAPTAGPDKQMGFLTEVGSGIIPWKDIFAKAGKAGIEHYFVEHDNPKDGFASIKASFDFLSKLNY
;
A
#
# COMPACT_ATOMS: atom_id res chain seq x y z
N MET A 1 -16.01 75.32 45.65
CA MET A 1 -15.97 73.89 46.01
C MET A 1 -15.98 73.03 44.71
N LYS A 2 -14.84 72.41 44.37
CA LYS A 2 -14.71 71.60 43.15
C LYS A 2 -14.73 70.13 43.58
N ARG A 3 -15.75 69.38 43.12
CA ARG A 3 -15.84 67.92 43.30
C ARG A 3 -14.91 67.21 42.31
N ARG A 4 -13.99 66.42 42.82
CA ARG A 4 -13.16 65.52 41.99
C ARG A 4 -13.84 64.15 41.91
N THR A 5 -14.17 63.74 40.67
CA THR A 5 -14.70 62.41 40.35
C THR A 5 -13.50 61.46 40.13
N PHE A 6 -13.41 60.41 40.92
CA PHE A 6 -12.47 59.32 40.71
C PHE A 6 -13.08 58.30 39.76
N ILE A 7 -12.43 58.10 38.62
CA ILE A 7 -12.80 57.01 37.70
C ILE A 7 -11.86 55.83 38.07
N GLY A 8 -12.44 54.79 38.64
CA GLY A 8 -11.73 53.54 38.86
C GLY A 8 -11.75 52.66 37.61
N THR A 9 -10.57 52.42 37.05
CA THR A 9 -10.37 51.52 35.91
C THR A 9 -10.23 50.08 36.43
N SER A 10 -11.27 49.27 36.28
CA SER A 10 -11.16 47.82 36.57
C SER A 10 -10.56 47.09 35.40
N VAL A 11 -9.33 46.57 35.56
CA VAL A 11 -8.70 45.67 34.62
C VAL A 11 -9.23 44.27 34.84
N ALA A 12 -10.09 43.80 33.95
CA ALA A 12 -10.54 42.41 33.93
C ALA A 12 -9.44 41.57 33.25
N ALA A 13 -8.70 40.80 34.02
CA ALA A 13 -7.76 39.82 33.50
C ALA A 13 -8.53 38.57 33.01
N THR A 14 -8.73 38.45 31.72
CA THR A 14 -9.25 37.23 31.09
C THR A 14 -8.19 36.15 31.08
N LEU A 15 -8.31 35.19 31.97
CA LEU A 15 -7.57 33.91 31.93
C LEU A 15 -8.08 33.08 30.75
N ALA A 16 -7.43 33.19 29.61
CA ALA A 16 -7.65 32.27 28.50
C ALA A 16 -7.05 30.91 28.89
N SER A 17 -7.89 30.00 29.36
CA SER A 17 -7.52 28.60 29.52
C SER A 17 -7.19 28.01 28.16
N LYS A 18 -5.91 27.71 27.93
CA LYS A 18 -5.49 26.91 26.77
C LYS A 18 -6.06 25.48 26.95
N VAL A 19 -7.24 25.25 26.42
CA VAL A 19 -7.73 23.87 26.23
C VAL A 19 -6.81 23.23 25.21
N SER A 20 -5.86 22.43 25.65
CA SER A 20 -5.09 21.56 24.80
C SER A 20 -6.05 20.53 24.21
N TRP A 21 -6.47 20.71 22.98
CA TRP A 21 -7.15 19.66 22.21
C TRP A 21 -6.12 18.58 21.96
N ALA A 22 -6.11 17.54 22.76
CA ALA A 22 -5.40 16.31 22.41
C ALA A 22 -5.96 15.86 21.06
N ALA A 23 -5.08 15.70 20.08
CA ALA A 23 -5.47 15.20 18.78
C ALA A 23 -6.18 13.86 18.99
N MET A 24 -7.38 13.70 18.42
CA MET A 24 -8.08 12.42 18.52
C MET A 24 -7.20 11.33 17.88
N PRO A 25 -7.12 10.15 18.50
CA PRO A 25 -6.33 9.06 17.95
C PRO A 25 -6.84 8.73 16.54
N LYS A 26 -5.91 8.56 15.61
CA LYS A 26 -6.21 8.17 14.24
C LYS A 26 -6.38 6.66 14.17
N GLN A 27 -7.22 6.21 13.24
CA GLN A 27 -7.42 4.81 12.90
C GLN A 27 -7.15 4.59 11.41
N VAL A 28 -6.79 3.37 11.06
CA VAL A 28 -6.69 2.96 9.65
C VAL A 28 -8.09 2.94 9.06
N SER A 29 -8.34 3.78 8.06
CA SER A 29 -9.63 3.82 7.39
C SER A 29 -9.50 4.50 6.01
N PRO A 30 -10.08 3.91 4.94
CA PRO A 30 -10.69 2.57 4.92
C PRO A 30 -9.66 1.44 5.06
N ILE A 31 -10.09 0.27 5.57
CA ILE A 31 -9.28 -0.94 5.57
C ILE A 31 -9.58 -1.71 4.30
N GLY A 32 -8.55 -1.95 3.51
CA GLY A 32 -8.58 -2.71 2.27
C GLY A 32 -7.94 -4.09 2.41
N VAL A 33 -8.14 -4.94 1.40
CA VAL A 33 -7.50 -6.27 1.31
C VAL A 33 -7.05 -6.55 -0.11
N GLN A 34 -5.82 -7.11 -0.23
CA GLN A 34 -5.34 -7.69 -1.49
C GLN A 34 -5.94 -9.10 -1.64
N LEU A 35 -6.70 -9.30 -2.72
CA LEU A 35 -7.46 -10.53 -2.97
C LEU A 35 -6.58 -11.76 -3.27
N TYR A 36 -5.27 -11.56 -3.47
CA TYR A 36 -4.32 -12.67 -3.57
C TYR A 36 -4.36 -13.59 -2.36
N THR A 37 -4.64 -13.05 -1.17
CA THR A 37 -4.77 -13.82 0.06
C THR A 37 -5.88 -14.88 -0.01
N VAL A 38 -6.96 -14.59 -0.71
CA VAL A 38 -8.12 -15.47 -0.89
C VAL A 38 -8.26 -16.01 -2.32
N ARG A 39 -7.15 -16.01 -3.09
CA ARG A 39 -7.13 -16.37 -4.52
C ARG A 39 -7.70 -17.75 -4.84
N ASP A 40 -7.56 -18.72 -3.95
CA ASP A 40 -8.09 -20.07 -4.21
C ASP A 40 -9.61 -20.11 -4.04
N ALA A 41 -10.16 -19.37 -3.09
CA ALA A 41 -11.60 -19.18 -2.97
C ALA A 41 -12.14 -18.37 -4.18
N MET A 42 -11.42 -17.34 -4.65
CA MET A 42 -11.79 -16.56 -5.85
C MET A 42 -11.89 -17.42 -7.11
N LYS A 43 -11.02 -18.42 -7.27
CA LYS A 43 -11.08 -19.37 -8.40
C LYS A 43 -12.33 -20.24 -8.35
N THR A 44 -12.81 -20.57 -7.16
CA THR A 44 -13.92 -21.52 -6.95
C THR A 44 -15.26 -20.82 -6.91
N ASP A 45 -15.36 -19.69 -6.19
CA ASP A 45 -16.58 -18.91 -5.99
C ASP A 45 -16.21 -17.42 -5.87
N PHE A 46 -16.10 -16.77 -7.01
CA PHE A 46 -15.68 -15.36 -7.10
C PHE A 46 -16.66 -14.44 -6.35
N GLU A 47 -17.97 -14.54 -6.66
CA GLU A 47 -18.97 -13.64 -6.10
C GLU A 47 -19.18 -13.88 -4.60
N GLY A 48 -19.27 -15.15 -4.18
CA GLY A 48 -19.37 -15.50 -2.77
C GLY A 48 -18.14 -15.12 -1.96
N THR A 49 -16.94 -15.16 -2.55
CA THR A 49 -15.70 -14.70 -1.90
C THR A 49 -15.75 -13.21 -1.65
N ILE A 50 -16.13 -12.39 -2.65
CA ILE A 50 -16.26 -10.93 -2.49
C ILE A 50 -17.32 -10.60 -1.43
N ALA A 51 -18.45 -11.30 -1.42
CA ALA A 51 -19.49 -11.12 -0.41
C ALA A 51 -18.99 -11.44 1.01
N LYS A 52 -18.21 -12.52 1.19
CA LYS A 52 -17.60 -12.87 2.48
C LYS A 52 -16.58 -11.82 2.94
N VAL A 53 -15.76 -11.30 2.03
CA VAL A 53 -14.82 -10.21 2.34
C VAL A 53 -15.56 -8.96 2.81
N ALA A 54 -16.65 -8.58 2.13
CA ALA A 54 -17.50 -7.47 2.55
C ALA A 54 -18.14 -7.71 3.94
N ALA A 55 -18.59 -8.94 4.21
CA ALA A 55 -19.19 -9.33 5.50
C ALA A 55 -18.19 -9.29 6.67
N ILE A 56 -16.89 -9.48 6.43
CA ILE A 56 -15.84 -9.28 7.43
C ILE A 56 -15.74 -7.81 7.85
N GLY A 57 -16.01 -6.88 6.92
CA GLY A 57 -16.00 -5.44 7.18
C GLY A 57 -15.10 -4.63 6.26
N TYR A 58 -14.34 -5.26 5.38
CA TYR A 58 -13.50 -4.58 4.40
C TYR A 58 -14.33 -3.65 3.51
N LYS A 59 -13.74 -2.54 3.10
CA LYS A 59 -14.40 -1.53 2.25
C LYS A 59 -13.70 -1.35 0.91
N GLU A 60 -12.41 -1.66 0.86
CA GLU A 60 -11.61 -1.57 -0.34
C GLU A 60 -11.01 -2.92 -0.71
N LEU A 61 -10.96 -3.19 -2.00
CA LEU A 61 -10.32 -4.37 -2.57
C LEU A 61 -9.19 -3.97 -3.50
N GLU A 62 -8.11 -4.71 -3.45
CA GLU A 62 -7.12 -4.71 -4.49
C GLU A 62 -7.15 -6.04 -5.24
N PHE A 63 -7.27 -5.97 -6.56
CA PHE A 63 -7.36 -7.15 -7.40
C PHE A 63 -5.99 -7.66 -7.82
N ALA A 64 -5.79 -8.99 -7.74
CA ALA A 64 -4.64 -9.71 -8.29
C ALA A 64 -5.06 -10.55 -9.52
N GLY A 65 -5.84 -9.95 -10.42
CA GLY A 65 -6.45 -10.60 -11.57
C GLY A 65 -7.96 -10.71 -11.45
N TYR A 66 -8.62 -10.95 -12.58
CA TYR A 66 -10.10 -10.87 -12.70
C TYR A 66 -10.78 -12.23 -12.84
N PHE A 67 -10.05 -13.33 -12.80
CA PHE A 67 -10.57 -14.71 -12.79
C PHE A 67 -11.59 -14.97 -13.90
N ASN A 68 -11.35 -14.46 -15.10
CA ASN A 68 -12.22 -14.54 -16.29
C ASN A 68 -13.57 -13.82 -16.18
N HIS A 69 -13.77 -12.96 -15.18
CA HIS A 69 -14.95 -12.10 -15.10
C HIS A 69 -14.72 -10.81 -15.91
N SER A 70 -15.80 -10.32 -16.55
CA SER A 70 -15.72 -9.06 -17.27
C SER A 70 -15.63 -7.87 -16.32
N PRO A 71 -15.01 -6.75 -16.72
CA PRO A 71 -14.97 -5.54 -15.90
C PRO A 71 -16.35 -5.04 -15.46
N LYS A 72 -17.37 -5.21 -16.30
CA LYS A 72 -18.78 -4.83 -15.99
C LYS A 72 -19.37 -5.71 -14.90
N ASP A 73 -19.14 -7.04 -14.97
CA ASP A 73 -19.62 -7.96 -13.95
C ASP A 73 -18.95 -7.69 -12.60
N ILE A 74 -17.63 -7.45 -12.61
CA ILE A 74 -16.88 -7.09 -11.40
C ILE A 74 -17.47 -5.81 -10.79
N ARG A 75 -17.73 -4.77 -11.59
CA ARG A 75 -18.31 -3.52 -11.08
C ARG A 75 -19.69 -3.78 -10.45
N ALA A 76 -20.54 -4.56 -11.09
CA ALA A 76 -21.85 -4.91 -10.56
C ALA A 76 -21.78 -5.69 -9.23
N ILE A 77 -20.81 -6.64 -9.11
CA ILE A 77 -20.59 -7.40 -7.88
C ILE A 77 -20.10 -6.49 -6.76
N LEU A 78 -19.19 -5.54 -7.05
CA LEU A 78 -18.72 -4.57 -6.08
C LEU A 78 -19.86 -3.66 -5.58
N ASP A 79 -20.69 -3.15 -6.49
CA ASP A 79 -21.85 -2.31 -6.16
C ASP A 79 -22.85 -3.05 -5.28
N LYS A 80 -23.17 -4.31 -5.62
CA LYS A 80 -24.05 -5.18 -4.85
C LYS A 80 -23.58 -5.37 -3.40
N ASN A 81 -22.27 -5.38 -3.18
CA ASN A 81 -21.67 -5.61 -1.86
C ASN A 81 -21.23 -4.31 -1.14
N GLY A 82 -21.46 -3.14 -1.71
CA GLY A 82 -21.07 -1.84 -1.14
C GLY A 82 -19.55 -1.68 -0.98
N LEU A 83 -18.80 -2.23 -1.95
CA LEU A 83 -17.34 -2.21 -1.99
C LEU A 83 -16.81 -1.28 -3.06
N THR A 84 -15.62 -0.78 -2.84
CA THR A 84 -14.79 -0.15 -3.87
C THR A 84 -13.54 -0.98 -4.15
N ALA A 85 -12.98 -0.82 -5.35
CA ALA A 85 -11.71 -1.44 -5.69
C ALA A 85 -10.79 -0.36 -6.27
N PRO A 86 -10.13 0.43 -5.41
CA PRO A 86 -9.30 1.54 -5.87
C PRO A 86 -8.04 1.07 -6.61
N SER A 87 -7.58 -0.17 -6.40
CA SER A 87 -6.32 -0.67 -6.95
C SER A 87 -6.43 -2.07 -7.57
N CYS A 88 -5.52 -2.33 -8.51
CA CYS A 88 -5.31 -3.66 -9.07
C CYS A 88 -3.83 -3.89 -9.43
N HIS A 89 -3.39 -5.14 -9.28
CA HIS A 89 -2.11 -5.62 -9.76
C HIS A 89 -2.20 -6.11 -11.20
N VAL A 90 -1.27 -5.68 -12.04
CA VAL A 90 -1.14 -6.16 -13.43
C VAL A 90 0.29 -6.65 -13.72
N PRO A 91 0.45 -7.78 -14.43
CA PRO A 91 1.77 -8.29 -14.80
C PRO A 91 2.59 -7.29 -15.63
N TYR A 92 3.91 -7.39 -15.55
CA TYR A 92 4.82 -6.57 -16.36
C TYR A 92 4.53 -6.69 -17.87
N THR A 93 4.23 -7.91 -18.34
CA THR A 93 3.86 -8.16 -19.73
C THR A 93 2.60 -7.44 -20.18
N THR A 94 1.68 -7.10 -19.25
CA THR A 94 0.49 -6.28 -19.55
C THR A 94 0.88 -4.86 -19.92
N LEU A 95 1.89 -4.30 -19.27
CA LEU A 95 2.42 -2.96 -19.60
C LEU A 95 3.01 -2.92 -21.01
N GLU A 96 3.61 -4.03 -21.46
CA GLU A 96 4.23 -4.15 -22.77
C GLU A 96 3.23 -4.42 -23.90
N LYS A 97 2.19 -5.23 -23.64
CA LYS A 97 1.39 -5.88 -24.71
C LYS A 97 -0.08 -5.48 -24.72
N SER A 98 -0.67 -5.14 -23.56
CA SER A 98 -2.11 -4.90 -23.42
C SER A 98 -2.44 -3.77 -22.43
N TRP A 99 -1.59 -2.74 -22.41
CA TRP A 99 -1.75 -1.61 -21.51
C TRP A 99 -3.04 -0.78 -21.75
N PRO A 100 -3.47 -0.55 -23.02
CA PRO A 100 -4.75 0.12 -23.28
C PRO A 100 -5.94 -0.62 -22.69
N GLU A 101 -6.02 -1.93 -22.87
CA GLU A 101 -7.09 -2.80 -22.38
C GLU A 101 -7.12 -2.83 -20.85
N ALA A 102 -5.95 -2.89 -20.21
CA ALA A 102 -5.84 -2.84 -18.75
C ALA A 102 -6.38 -1.52 -18.17
N ARG A 103 -6.11 -0.38 -18.83
CA ARG A 103 -6.63 0.92 -18.40
C ARG A 103 -8.14 1.06 -18.62
N GLU A 104 -8.67 0.51 -19.71
CA GLU A 104 -10.11 0.46 -19.97
C GLU A 104 -10.84 -0.38 -18.92
N ALA A 105 -10.30 -1.56 -18.60
CA ALA A 105 -10.82 -2.41 -17.53
C ALA A 105 -10.79 -1.67 -16.18
N ALA A 106 -9.66 -1.03 -15.85
CA ALA A 106 -9.51 -0.25 -14.64
C ALA A 106 -10.55 0.88 -14.54
N HIS A 107 -10.78 1.61 -15.61
CA HIS A 107 -11.80 2.65 -15.66
C HIS A 107 -13.20 2.08 -15.42
N THR A 108 -13.54 0.96 -16.04
CA THR A 108 -14.86 0.31 -15.92
C THR A 108 -15.12 -0.19 -14.50
N ILE A 109 -14.11 -0.80 -13.86
CA ILE A 109 -14.21 -1.31 -12.48
C ILE A 109 -14.18 -0.17 -11.47
N GLY A 110 -13.52 0.94 -11.82
CA GLY A 110 -13.37 2.11 -10.95
C GLY A 110 -12.02 2.18 -10.23
N HIS A 111 -11.01 1.44 -10.70
CA HIS A 111 -9.65 1.56 -10.17
C HIS A 111 -9.09 2.96 -10.40
N LYS A 112 -8.38 3.47 -9.41
CA LYS A 112 -7.64 4.75 -9.44
C LYS A 112 -6.14 4.52 -9.50
N LEU A 113 -5.70 3.32 -9.14
CA LEU A 113 -4.32 2.89 -9.09
C LEU A 113 -4.16 1.58 -9.86
N ILE A 114 -3.17 1.51 -10.75
CA ILE A 114 -2.73 0.26 -11.36
C ILE A 114 -1.29 0.03 -10.94
N VAL A 115 -1.04 -1.12 -10.34
CA VAL A 115 0.25 -1.48 -9.76
C VAL A 115 0.88 -2.61 -10.56
N ASN A 116 2.16 -2.46 -10.91
CA ASN A 116 2.95 -3.60 -11.35
C ASN A 116 3.62 -4.26 -10.13
N PRO A 117 3.27 -5.52 -9.79
CA PRO A 117 3.75 -6.14 -8.56
C PRO A 117 5.09 -6.86 -8.71
N TRP A 118 5.58 -7.07 -9.94
CA TRP A 118 6.70 -7.98 -10.14
C TRP A 118 7.43 -7.73 -11.46
N ILE A 119 8.75 -7.83 -11.40
CA ILE A 119 9.63 -7.90 -12.57
C ILE A 119 10.33 -9.25 -12.54
N ASP A 120 10.25 -10.01 -13.63
CA ASP A 120 10.80 -11.36 -13.69
C ASP A 120 12.32 -11.39 -13.51
N ALA A 121 12.82 -12.50 -12.94
CA ALA A 121 14.24 -12.65 -12.64
C ALA A 121 15.16 -12.49 -13.87
N GLU A 122 14.73 -12.97 -15.03
CA GLU A 122 15.47 -12.80 -16.29
C GLU A 122 15.61 -11.34 -16.68
N GLN A 123 14.52 -10.57 -16.57
CA GLN A 123 14.53 -9.13 -16.81
C GLN A 123 15.42 -8.39 -15.81
N ARG A 124 15.28 -8.71 -14.51
CA ARG A 124 16.07 -8.06 -13.43
C ARG A 124 17.57 -8.29 -13.56
N LYS A 125 17.99 -9.48 -14.03
CA LYS A 125 19.40 -9.88 -14.18
C LYS A 125 20.03 -9.40 -15.49
N SER A 126 19.23 -8.93 -16.46
CA SER A 126 19.78 -8.41 -17.71
C SER A 126 20.56 -7.11 -17.45
N PRO A 127 21.62 -6.80 -18.25
CA PRO A 127 22.43 -5.59 -18.05
C PRO A 127 21.63 -4.30 -18.00
N ASP A 128 20.54 -4.21 -18.77
CA ASP A 128 19.67 -3.03 -18.86
C ASP A 128 18.30 -3.22 -18.21
N GLY A 129 18.08 -4.33 -17.48
CA GLY A 129 16.75 -4.71 -17.03
C GLY A 129 16.05 -3.64 -16.21
N TRP A 130 16.72 -3.11 -15.19
CA TRP A 130 16.17 -2.06 -14.33
C TRP A 130 15.98 -0.72 -15.06
N LYS A 131 16.87 -0.41 -16.01
CA LYS A 131 16.75 0.79 -16.85
C LYS A 131 15.52 0.69 -17.76
N LYS A 132 15.34 -0.44 -18.45
CA LYS A 132 14.17 -0.71 -19.30
C LYS A 132 12.87 -0.70 -18.48
N ALA A 133 12.92 -1.24 -17.25
CA ALA A 133 11.78 -1.19 -16.35
C ALA A 133 11.41 0.26 -15.98
N ALA A 134 12.36 1.10 -15.61
CA ALA A 134 12.11 2.50 -15.30
C ALA A 134 11.56 3.29 -16.51
N GLU A 135 12.09 3.04 -17.71
CA GLU A 135 11.59 3.63 -18.97
C GLU A 135 10.13 3.20 -19.25
N LEU A 136 9.83 1.88 -19.11
CA LEU A 136 8.49 1.36 -19.30
C LEU A 136 7.52 1.90 -18.24
N PHE A 137 7.94 2.01 -16.99
CA PHE A 137 7.11 2.56 -15.91
C PHE A 137 6.78 4.03 -16.13
N ASN A 138 7.75 4.85 -16.54
CA ASN A 138 7.49 6.25 -16.90
C ASN A 138 6.49 6.36 -18.07
N LYS A 139 6.67 5.57 -19.13
CA LYS A 139 5.76 5.52 -20.28
C LYS A 139 4.35 5.06 -19.87
N SER A 140 4.27 4.02 -19.04
CA SER A 140 2.99 3.50 -18.54
C SER A 140 2.30 4.49 -17.63
N GLY A 141 3.06 5.17 -16.76
CA GLY A 141 2.57 6.22 -15.87
C GLY A 141 2.03 7.42 -16.63
N GLU A 142 2.72 7.89 -17.69
CA GLU A 142 2.23 8.96 -18.55
C GLU A 142 0.89 8.60 -19.21
N ALA A 143 0.80 7.38 -19.73
CA ALA A 143 -0.43 6.90 -20.37
C ALA A 143 -1.57 6.67 -19.37
N ALA A 144 -1.27 6.22 -18.14
CA ALA A 144 -2.24 6.10 -17.05
C ALA A 144 -2.76 7.48 -16.61
N GLN A 145 -1.86 8.44 -16.41
CA GLN A 145 -2.23 9.80 -16.00
C GLN A 145 -3.19 10.47 -17.00
N LYS A 146 -2.95 10.30 -18.32
CA LYS A 146 -3.85 10.78 -19.37
C LYS A 146 -5.25 10.15 -19.31
N ALA A 147 -5.36 8.95 -18.70
CA ALA A 147 -6.63 8.27 -18.46
C ALA A 147 -7.22 8.53 -17.08
N GLY A 148 -6.64 9.44 -16.29
CA GLY A 148 -7.09 9.74 -14.92
C GLY A 148 -6.80 8.63 -13.90
N ILE A 149 -5.80 7.80 -14.19
CA ILE A 149 -5.35 6.67 -13.36
C ILE A 149 -3.90 6.92 -12.94
N GLN A 150 -3.54 6.57 -11.70
CA GLN A 150 -2.17 6.60 -11.22
C GLN A 150 -1.51 5.24 -11.48
N PHE A 151 -0.26 5.23 -11.94
CA PHE A 151 0.56 4.04 -12.01
C PHE A 151 1.47 3.93 -10.79
N ALA A 152 1.68 2.70 -10.28
CA ALA A 152 2.62 2.41 -9.21
C ALA A 152 3.40 1.10 -9.42
N TYR A 153 4.47 0.95 -8.67
CA TYR A 153 5.26 -0.27 -8.57
C TYR A 153 5.24 -0.79 -7.13
N HIS A 154 5.06 -2.10 -6.95
CA HIS A 154 5.08 -2.78 -5.66
C HIS A 154 6.39 -3.54 -5.49
N ASN A 155 6.96 -3.49 -4.29
CA ASN A 155 8.22 -4.15 -3.96
C ASN A 155 8.06 -5.49 -3.25
N HIS A 156 9.09 -6.30 -3.41
CA HIS A 156 9.42 -7.42 -2.54
C HIS A 156 10.75 -7.15 -1.82
N THR A 157 11.53 -8.21 -1.57
CA THR A 157 12.84 -8.08 -0.90
C THR A 157 13.98 -7.84 -1.88
N PHE A 158 13.85 -8.32 -3.12
CA PHE A 158 14.96 -8.30 -4.09
C PHE A 158 15.30 -6.90 -4.60
N GLU A 159 14.41 -5.95 -4.53
CA GLU A 159 14.67 -4.55 -4.88
C GLU A 159 15.60 -3.84 -3.89
N PHE A 160 15.76 -4.42 -2.71
CA PHE A 160 16.65 -3.92 -1.66
C PHE A 160 17.98 -4.69 -1.59
N GLN A 161 18.28 -5.51 -2.60
CA GLN A 161 19.55 -6.18 -2.77
C GLN A 161 20.38 -5.44 -3.81
N PRO A 162 21.71 -5.23 -3.60
CA PRO A 162 22.57 -4.59 -4.57
C PRO A 162 22.51 -5.31 -5.93
N ALA A 163 22.25 -4.57 -7.00
CA ALA A 163 22.24 -5.11 -8.35
C ALA A 163 23.54 -4.75 -9.10
N GLU A 164 24.23 -5.76 -9.64
CA GLU A 164 25.46 -5.57 -10.39
C GLU A 164 25.23 -4.66 -11.61
N SER A 165 24.12 -4.87 -12.33
CA SER A 165 23.70 -4.05 -13.49
C SER A 165 23.47 -2.56 -13.16
N LEU A 166 23.36 -2.22 -11.88
CA LEU A 166 23.23 -0.84 -11.39
C LEU A 166 24.49 -0.34 -10.66
N GLY A 167 25.63 -1.03 -10.82
CA GLY A 167 26.87 -0.70 -10.13
C GLY A 167 26.77 -0.86 -8.63
N GLY A 168 26.00 -1.83 -8.14
CA GLY A 168 25.81 -2.12 -6.72
C GLY A 168 24.75 -1.26 -6.01
N LYS A 169 24.01 -0.41 -6.74
CA LYS A 169 22.87 0.34 -6.18
C LYS A 169 21.67 -0.59 -5.92
N LEU A 170 20.84 -0.18 -4.98
CA LEU A 170 19.57 -0.88 -4.72
C LEU A 170 18.57 -0.54 -5.84
N PRO A 171 17.94 -1.55 -6.45
CA PRO A 171 16.93 -1.32 -7.48
C PRO A 171 15.77 -0.43 -7.05
N TYR A 172 15.31 -0.55 -5.81
CA TYR A 172 14.23 0.30 -5.31
C TYR A 172 14.63 1.78 -5.28
N ASP A 173 15.82 2.07 -4.79
CA ASP A 173 16.36 3.45 -4.76
C ASP A 173 16.61 3.98 -6.17
N TYR A 174 17.04 3.10 -7.08
CA TYR A 174 17.19 3.45 -8.49
C TYR A 174 15.85 3.82 -9.13
N LEU A 175 14.80 3.04 -8.91
CA LEU A 175 13.45 3.34 -9.42
C LEU A 175 12.89 4.64 -8.81
N LEU A 176 13.07 4.85 -7.50
CA LEU A 176 12.67 6.10 -6.83
C LEU A 176 13.35 7.33 -7.42
N ALA A 177 14.62 7.21 -7.81
CA ALA A 177 15.42 8.31 -8.36
C ALA A 177 15.18 8.54 -9.86
N THR A 178 14.89 7.49 -10.63
CA THR A 178 14.86 7.54 -12.10
C THR A 178 13.42 7.69 -12.63
N CYS A 179 12.44 7.13 -11.96
CA CYS A 179 11.05 7.29 -12.34
C CYS A 179 10.52 8.67 -11.94
N ASP A 180 9.82 9.34 -12.85
CA ASP A 180 9.16 10.61 -12.58
C ASP A 180 8.16 10.44 -11.42
N LYS A 181 8.34 11.21 -10.37
CA LYS A 181 7.55 11.14 -9.14
C LYS A 181 6.05 11.47 -9.32
N ASN A 182 5.69 12.15 -10.39
CA ASN A 182 4.31 12.51 -10.71
C ASN A 182 3.64 11.42 -11.56
N LEU A 183 4.41 10.64 -12.31
CA LEU A 183 3.92 9.58 -13.20
C LEU A 183 3.92 8.22 -12.52
N VAL A 184 4.94 7.93 -11.72
CA VAL A 184 5.15 6.62 -11.10
C VAL A 184 5.15 6.78 -9.59
N LYS A 185 4.20 6.17 -8.91
CA LYS A 185 4.15 6.04 -7.46
C LYS A 185 4.70 4.68 -7.02
N MET A 186 4.76 4.47 -5.72
CA MET A 186 5.16 3.19 -5.13
C MET A 186 4.06 2.71 -4.20
N GLU A 187 3.70 1.45 -4.33
CA GLU A 187 2.97 0.72 -3.31
C GLU A 187 4.00 0.00 -2.45
N LEU A 188 4.21 0.48 -1.22
CA LEU A 188 5.23 -0.08 -0.36
C LEU A 188 4.71 -1.28 0.42
N ASP A 189 5.30 -2.46 0.20
CA ASP A 189 5.09 -3.59 1.11
C ASP A 189 5.91 -3.41 2.38
N LEU A 190 5.20 -3.17 3.49
CA LEU A 190 5.80 -2.84 4.78
C LEU A 190 6.51 -4.03 5.44
N CYS A 191 6.09 -5.24 5.11
CA CYS A 191 6.74 -6.46 5.58
C CYS A 191 8.01 -6.73 4.77
N TRP A 192 7.92 -6.77 3.45
CA TRP A 192 9.07 -7.13 2.62
C TRP A 192 10.22 -6.13 2.70
N ILE A 193 9.94 -4.84 2.84
CA ILE A 193 11.00 -3.85 3.10
C ILE A 193 11.67 -4.11 4.46
N SER A 194 10.89 -4.47 5.49
CA SER A 194 11.41 -4.81 6.83
C SER A 194 12.24 -6.10 6.80
N VAL A 195 11.78 -7.13 6.08
CA VAL A 195 12.53 -8.38 5.83
C VAL A 195 13.86 -8.11 5.15
N ALA A 196 13.91 -7.15 4.24
CA ALA A 196 15.15 -6.72 3.58
C ALA A 196 16.06 -5.87 4.50
N GLY A 197 15.72 -5.71 5.78
CA GLY A 197 16.51 -4.95 6.75
C GLY A 197 16.47 -3.44 6.53
N LYS A 198 15.42 -2.92 5.89
CA LYS A 198 15.23 -1.48 5.68
C LYS A 198 14.11 -0.94 6.56
N ASP A 199 14.23 0.33 6.91
CA ASP A 199 13.23 1.04 7.71
C ASP A 199 12.20 1.73 6.80
N PRO A 200 10.92 1.31 6.78
CA PRO A 200 9.88 1.96 5.99
C PRO A 200 9.68 3.43 6.38
N ILE A 201 9.88 3.79 7.65
CA ILE A 201 9.74 5.18 8.12
C ILE A 201 10.82 6.07 7.49
N ALA A 202 12.04 5.56 7.33
CA ALA A 202 13.10 6.28 6.63
C ALA A 202 12.73 6.55 5.17
N TYR A 203 12.13 5.55 4.47
CA TYR A 203 11.65 5.73 3.10
C TYR A 203 10.53 6.76 2.99
N PHE A 204 9.58 6.76 3.92
CA PHE A 204 8.52 7.77 3.99
C PHE A 204 9.08 9.18 4.20
N ASN A 205 10.07 9.30 5.08
CA ASN A 205 10.69 10.59 5.39
C ASN A 205 11.45 11.17 4.20
N ASN A 206 12.15 10.32 3.45
CA ASN A 206 12.99 10.73 2.33
C ASN A 206 12.19 10.92 1.01
N ASN A 207 11.01 10.33 0.90
CA ASN A 207 10.19 10.35 -0.31
C ASN A 207 8.73 10.73 0.00
N PRO A 208 8.46 11.94 0.51
CA PRO A 208 7.12 12.35 0.89
C PRO A 208 6.16 12.34 -0.31
N GLY A 209 4.94 11.80 -0.10
CA GLY A 209 3.88 11.74 -1.13
C GLY A 209 4.14 10.73 -2.26
N ARG A 210 5.10 9.80 -2.09
CA ARG A 210 5.39 8.78 -3.10
C ARG A 210 4.60 7.49 -2.94
N PHE A 211 3.93 7.27 -1.80
CA PHE A 211 3.34 6.00 -1.39
C PHE A 211 1.83 6.10 -1.19
N PRO A 212 1.01 6.17 -2.25
CA PRO A 212 -0.45 6.27 -2.11
C PRO A 212 -1.08 5.00 -1.53
N ALA A 213 -0.42 3.85 -1.68
CA ALA A 213 -0.87 2.57 -1.15
C ALA A 213 0.26 1.84 -0.43
N VAL A 214 -0.11 0.99 0.52
CA VAL A 214 0.80 0.09 1.23
C VAL A 214 0.19 -1.28 1.39
N HIS A 215 1.03 -2.33 1.30
CA HIS A 215 0.66 -3.65 1.77
C HIS A 215 0.95 -3.78 3.26
N VAL A 216 -0.09 -4.15 3.99
CA VAL A 216 -0.08 -4.38 5.44
C VAL A 216 -0.02 -5.87 5.67
N LYS A 217 1.21 -6.37 5.82
CA LYS A 217 1.56 -7.78 5.95
C LYS A 217 2.46 -7.95 7.16
N ASP A 218 2.25 -8.95 7.99
CA ASP A 218 2.99 -9.14 9.23
C ASP A 218 3.82 -10.43 9.23
N ILE A 219 4.84 -10.47 10.06
CA ILE A 219 5.78 -11.58 10.15
C ILE A 219 6.18 -11.83 11.61
N LYS A 220 6.30 -13.10 12.00
CA LYS A 220 6.63 -13.51 13.38
C LYS A 220 8.05 -13.17 13.79
N GLN A 221 8.97 -13.18 12.84
CA GLN A 221 10.38 -12.84 13.05
C GLN A 221 10.98 -12.32 11.76
N LEU A 222 11.94 -11.41 11.88
CA LEU A 222 12.80 -10.99 10.76
C LEU A 222 13.98 -11.96 10.61
N PRO A 223 14.57 -12.05 9.42
CA PRO A 223 15.86 -12.69 9.25
C PRO A 223 16.89 -11.99 10.14
N LYS A 224 17.97 -12.69 10.49
CA LYS A 224 19.11 -12.05 11.15
C LYS A 224 19.69 -10.95 10.24
N PRO A 225 20.26 -9.87 10.81
CA PRO A 225 20.79 -8.77 9.99
C PRO A 225 21.78 -9.20 8.91
N GLU A 226 22.61 -10.23 9.20
CA GLU A 226 23.57 -10.78 8.25
C GLU A 226 22.90 -11.54 7.08
N ASP A 227 21.70 -12.09 7.28
CA ASP A 227 20.93 -12.83 6.28
C ASP A 227 19.94 -11.95 5.50
N ALA A 228 19.58 -10.79 6.04
CA ALA A 228 18.56 -9.90 5.45
C ALA A 228 18.82 -9.55 3.97
N PRO A 229 20.06 -9.28 3.52
CA PRO A 229 20.34 -8.97 2.12
C PRO A 229 20.01 -10.10 1.14
N THR A 230 20.01 -11.36 1.62
CA THR A 230 19.72 -12.56 0.80
C THR A 230 18.39 -13.21 1.12
N ALA A 231 17.66 -12.68 2.12
CA ALA A 231 16.35 -13.19 2.49
C ALA A 231 15.35 -12.84 1.38
N GLY A 232 14.82 -13.85 0.71
CA GLY A 232 13.78 -13.71 -0.30
C GLY A 232 12.40 -14.06 0.23
N PRO A 233 11.32 -13.68 -0.47
CA PRO A 233 9.96 -14.01 -0.07
C PRO A 233 9.79 -15.51 0.18
N ASP A 234 10.28 -16.38 -0.71
CA ASP A 234 10.13 -17.83 -0.61
C ASP A 234 10.70 -18.40 0.71
N LYS A 235 11.81 -17.83 1.19
CA LYS A 235 12.45 -18.25 2.44
C LYS A 235 11.69 -17.77 3.69
N GLN A 236 10.94 -16.67 3.56
CA GLN A 236 10.28 -16.01 4.69
C GLN A 236 8.77 -16.31 4.76
N MET A 237 8.18 -16.92 3.74
CA MET A 237 6.74 -17.21 3.70
C MET A 237 6.23 -18.01 4.90
N GLY A 238 7.04 -18.94 5.42
CA GLY A 238 6.68 -19.74 6.61
C GLY A 238 6.61 -18.94 7.92
N PHE A 239 7.13 -17.71 7.95
CA PHE A 239 7.10 -16.82 9.10
C PHE A 239 6.01 -15.75 9.01
N LEU A 240 5.34 -15.61 7.86
CA LEU A 240 4.20 -14.71 7.73
C LEU A 240 3.10 -15.08 8.72
N THR A 241 2.38 -14.06 9.16
CA THR A 241 1.28 -14.21 10.12
C THR A 241 0.24 -13.12 9.90
N GLU A 242 -0.88 -13.22 10.60
CA GLU A 242 -1.94 -12.23 10.61
C GLU A 242 -1.43 -10.90 11.15
N VAL A 243 -1.89 -9.80 10.58
CA VAL A 243 -1.53 -8.44 11.03
C VAL A 243 -1.87 -8.26 12.50
N GLY A 244 -0.89 -7.81 13.28
CA GLY A 244 -0.99 -7.67 14.73
C GLY A 244 -0.61 -8.91 15.53
N SER A 245 -0.33 -10.04 14.87
CA SER A 245 0.21 -11.25 15.50
C SER A 245 1.72 -11.39 15.31
N GLY A 246 2.33 -10.46 14.58
CA GLY A 246 3.76 -10.42 14.30
C GLY A 246 4.49 -9.31 15.05
N ILE A 247 5.58 -8.85 14.45
CA ILE A 247 6.52 -7.94 15.09
C ILE A 247 6.62 -6.57 14.40
N ILE A 248 5.88 -6.34 13.33
CA ILE A 248 5.91 -5.04 12.63
C ILE A 248 5.32 -3.93 13.51
N PRO A 249 6.01 -2.80 13.71
CA PRO A 249 5.58 -1.74 14.64
C PRO A 249 4.52 -0.83 13.98
N TRP A 250 3.32 -1.33 13.82
CA TRP A 250 2.22 -0.69 13.06
C TRP A 250 1.92 0.74 13.51
N LYS A 251 1.89 1.00 14.82
CA LYS A 251 1.60 2.36 15.34
C LYS A 251 2.61 3.40 14.88
N ASP A 252 3.89 3.04 14.94
CA ASP A 252 4.98 3.96 14.58
C ASP A 252 4.98 4.23 13.07
N ILE A 253 4.72 3.18 12.27
CA ILE A 253 4.64 3.27 10.83
C ILE A 253 3.44 4.13 10.41
N PHE A 254 2.24 3.85 10.93
CA PHE A 254 1.04 4.58 10.55
C PHE A 254 1.01 6.03 11.05
N ALA A 255 1.71 6.33 12.15
CA ALA A 255 1.93 7.71 12.57
C ALA A 255 2.63 8.58 11.51
N LYS A 256 3.31 7.96 10.53
CA LYS A 256 3.96 8.62 9.39
C LYS A 256 3.16 8.58 8.09
N ALA A 257 2.00 7.94 8.07
CA ALA A 257 1.18 7.74 6.87
C ALA A 257 0.88 9.04 6.11
N GLY A 258 0.54 10.12 6.82
CA GLY A 258 0.25 11.41 6.18
C GLY A 258 1.45 11.98 5.43
N LYS A 259 2.68 11.82 5.95
CA LYS A 259 3.89 12.27 5.25
C LYS A 259 4.21 11.40 4.04
N ALA A 260 3.99 10.10 4.15
CA ALA A 260 4.15 9.15 3.06
C ALA A 260 3.17 9.40 1.91
N GLY A 261 1.98 9.96 2.20
CA GLY A 261 0.89 10.15 1.26
C GLY A 261 -0.01 8.92 1.14
N ILE A 262 -0.08 8.08 2.20
CA ILE A 262 -0.85 6.84 2.16
C ILE A 262 -2.35 7.16 2.21
N GLU A 263 -3.07 6.66 1.23
CA GLU A 263 -4.52 6.73 1.10
C GLU A 263 -5.17 5.34 1.23
N HIS A 264 -4.45 4.28 0.83
CA HIS A 264 -4.96 2.91 0.79
C HIS A 264 -4.07 1.95 1.58
N TYR A 265 -4.70 1.08 2.38
CA TYR A 265 -4.04 0.10 3.25
C TYR A 265 -4.59 -1.29 2.92
N PHE A 266 -3.83 -2.10 2.17
CA PHE A 266 -4.26 -3.43 1.75
C PHE A 266 -3.63 -4.51 2.62
N VAL A 267 -4.46 -5.17 3.42
CA VAL A 267 -4.05 -6.38 4.15
C VAL A 267 -3.71 -7.47 3.16
N GLU A 268 -2.57 -8.13 3.36
CA GLU A 268 -2.20 -9.31 2.59
C GLU A 268 -1.49 -10.35 3.46
N HIS A 269 -1.71 -11.62 3.12
CA HIS A 269 -0.95 -12.77 3.59
C HIS A 269 -0.75 -13.72 2.40
N ASP A 270 0.50 -13.90 1.95
CA ASP A 270 0.78 -14.62 0.70
C ASP A 270 0.42 -16.11 0.75
N ASN A 271 0.58 -16.74 1.92
CA ASN A 271 0.37 -18.19 2.06
C ASN A 271 -0.32 -18.55 3.38
N PRO A 272 -1.55 -18.06 3.66
CA PRO A 272 -2.29 -18.42 4.86
C PRO A 272 -2.79 -19.86 4.79
N LYS A 273 -2.92 -20.52 5.96
CA LYS A 273 -3.60 -21.82 6.05
C LYS A 273 -5.09 -21.72 5.70
N ASP A 274 -5.73 -20.64 6.12
CA ASP A 274 -7.10 -20.26 5.82
C ASP A 274 -7.13 -18.76 5.53
N GLY A 275 -7.41 -18.42 4.27
CA GLY A 275 -7.41 -17.03 3.80
C GLY A 275 -8.45 -16.16 4.50
N PHE A 276 -9.68 -16.69 4.74
CA PHE A 276 -10.72 -15.92 5.40
C PHE A 276 -10.47 -15.72 6.88
N ALA A 277 -9.99 -16.73 7.58
CA ALA A 277 -9.60 -16.59 8.98
C ALA A 277 -8.47 -15.57 9.13
N SER A 278 -7.47 -15.60 8.23
CA SER A 278 -6.34 -14.70 8.23
C SER A 278 -6.75 -13.25 8.01
N ILE A 279 -7.52 -12.95 6.95
CA ILE A 279 -7.97 -11.57 6.71
C ILE A 279 -8.92 -11.07 7.80
N LYS A 280 -9.75 -11.96 8.39
CA LYS A 280 -10.62 -11.57 9.52
C LYS A 280 -9.81 -11.18 10.74
N ALA A 281 -8.82 -11.95 11.14
CA ALA A 281 -7.98 -11.65 12.30
C ALA A 281 -7.22 -10.32 12.08
N SER A 282 -6.68 -10.12 10.88
CA SER A 282 -6.00 -8.86 10.50
C SER A 282 -6.95 -7.65 10.53
N PHE A 283 -8.18 -7.80 10.04
CA PHE A 283 -9.20 -6.76 10.10
C PHE A 283 -9.57 -6.42 11.55
N ASP A 284 -9.81 -7.44 12.39
CA ASP A 284 -10.18 -7.27 13.79
C ASP A 284 -9.10 -6.53 14.59
N PHE A 285 -7.83 -6.71 14.25
CA PHE A 285 -6.73 -5.95 14.84
C PHE A 285 -6.72 -4.50 14.34
N LEU A 286 -6.71 -4.29 13.02
CA LEU A 286 -6.58 -2.95 12.44
C LEU A 286 -7.76 -2.03 12.79
N SER A 287 -8.98 -2.58 12.85
CA SER A 287 -10.18 -1.81 13.23
C SER A 287 -10.17 -1.28 14.66
N LYS A 288 -9.29 -1.82 15.52
CA LYS A 288 -9.11 -1.39 16.93
C LYS A 288 -7.80 -0.62 17.13
N LEU A 289 -6.93 -0.59 16.14
CA LEU A 289 -5.63 0.06 16.23
C LEU A 289 -5.78 1.58 16.21
N ASN A 290 -5.34 2.22 17.30
CA ASN A 290 -5.22 3.67 17.39
C ASN A 290 -3.75 4.09 17.33
N TYR A 291 -3.43 5.16 16.57
CA TYR A 291 -2.08 5.68 16.39
C TYR A 291 -2.03 7.19 16.26
#